data_b676ccb60bc470c5cb106f831fefd1a7
#
_entry.id   b676ccb60bc470c5cb106f831fefd1a7
#
_cell.length_a   1.000
_cell.length_b   1.000
_cell.length_c   1.000
_cell.angle_alpha   90.00
_cell.angle_beta   90.00
_cell.angle_gamma   90.00
#
_symmetry.space_group_name_H-M   'P 1'
#
loop_
_entity.id
_entity.type
_entity.pdbx_description
1 polymer ?
#
loop_
_entity_poly.entity_id
_entity_poly.type
_entity_poly.pdbx_seq_one_letter_code
_entity_poly.pdbx_strand_id
1 'polypeptide(L)'
;MKRIVSVTAVFLCGISLLQAQPVRVSETLKELDMENISVVEKRDTITAAFETSAYRGIYNGIGIAIRHLVAIPEIPTLQLLILDNALPQLCITIPAELIQKYQSGE
;
A
#
# COMPACT_ATOMS: atom_id res chain seq x y z
N MET A 1 16.47 34.14 7.78
CA MET A 1 16.35 33.30 6.59
C MET A 1 16.75 31.87 6.80
N LYS A 2 17.90 31.64 7.44
CA LYS A 2 18.32 30.25 7.70
C LYS A 2 17.32 29.50 8.57
N ARG A 3 16.69 30.17 9.51
CA ARG A 3 15.68 29.53 10.35
C ARG A 3 14.47 29.06 9.55
N ILE A 4 14.04 29.90 8.61
CA ILE A 4 12.90 29.57 7.78
C ILE A 4 13.20 28.32 6.96
N VAL A 5 14.41 28.25 6.41
CA VAL A 5 14.84 27.09 5.63
C VAL A 5 14.84 25.83 6.50
N SER A 6 15.38 25.92 7.73
CA SER A 6 15.42 24.78 8.63
C SER A 6 14.02 24.30 9.00
N VAL A 7 13.11 25.23 9.31
CA VAL A 7 11.73 24.88 9.64
C VAL A 7 11.05 24.22 8.45
N THR A 8 11.28 24.75 7.26
CA THR A 8 10.72 24.18 6.04
C THR A 8 11.23 22.77 5.83
N ALA A 9 12.51 22.52 6.05
CA ALA A 9 13.08 21.19 5.89
C ALA A 9 12.45 20.18 6.86
N VAL A 10 12.27 20.58 8.12
CA VAL A 10 11.62 19.71 9.11
C VAL A 10 10.19 19.41 8.71
N PHE A 11 9.48 20.41 8.24
CA PHE A 11 8.10 20.23 7.79
C PHE A 11 8.03 19.26 6.61
N LEU A 12 8.93 19.40 5.64
CA LEU A 12 8.97 18.50 4.49
C LEU A 12 9.26 17.06 4.91
N CYS A 13 10.16 16.86 5.87
CA CYS A 13 10.43 15.54 6.39
C CYS A 13 9.18 14.92 7.02
N GLY A 14 8.42 15.71 7.78
CA GLY A 14 7.17 15.24 8.37
C GLY A 14 6.17 14.83 7.33
N ILE A 15 6.01 15.62 6.26
CA ILE A 15 5.11 15.29 5.16
C ILE A 15 5.56 14.02 4.47
N SER A 16 6.87 13.89 4.23
CA SER A 16 7.41 12.70 3.59
C SER A 16 7.12 11.44 4.39
N LEU A 17 7.26 11.50 5.72
CA LEU A 17 6.94 10.37 6.58
C LEU A 17 5.47 10.00 6.51
N LEU A 18 4.57 10.99 6.49
CA LEU A 18 3.14 10.75 6.39
C LEU A 18 2.75 10.10 5.07
N GLN A 19 3.51 10.38 4.00
CA GLN A 19 3.24 9.86 2.67
C GLN A 19 4.06 8.62 2.33
N ALA A 20 4.88 8.14 3.26
CA ALA A 20 5.79 7.03 2.99
C ALA A 20 5.04 5.72 2.74
N GLN A 21 3.95 5.45 3.47
CA GLN A 21 3.22 4.21 3.32
C GLN A 21 2.58 4.05 1.94
N PRO A 22 1.86 5.05 1.38
CA PRO A 22 1.31 4.89 0.03
C PRO A 22 2.40 4.67 -1.02
N VAL A 23 3.53 5.37 -0.91
CA VAL A 23 4.65 5.19 -1.84
C VAL A 23 5.21 3.78 -1.72
N ARG A 24 5.39 3.28 -0.49
CA ARG A 24 5.92 1.94 -0.26
C ARG A 24 4.98 0.87 -0.79
N VAL A 25 3.66 1.06 -0.64
CA VAL A 25 2.69 0.14 -1.22
C VAL A 25 2.83 0.10 -2.73
N SER A 26 2.91 1.28 -3.37
CA SER A 26 3.07 1.37 -4.81
C SER A 26 4.36 0.70 -5.28
N GLU A 27 5.47 0.96 -4.61
CA GLU A 27 6.75 0.38 -4.97
C GLU A 27 6.77 -1.13 -4.78
N THR A 28 6.17 -1.62 -3.69
CA THR A 28 6.08 -3.05 -3.44
C THR A 28 5.31 -3.75 -4.56
N LEU A 29 4.19 -3.18 -4.97
CA LEU A 29 3.39 -3.75 -6.05
C LEU A 29 4.15 -3.74 -7.37
N LYS A 30 4.93 -2.70 -7.64
CA LYS A 30 5.77 -2.65 -8.85
C LYS A 30 6.85 -3.73 -8.82
N GLU A 31 7.47 -3.95 -7.67
CA GLU A 31 8.49 -4.98 -7.53
C GLU A 31 7.91 -6.38 -7.74
N LEU A 32 6.63 -6.56 -7.44
CA LEU A 32 5.93 -7.82 -7.64
C LEU A 32 5.36 -7.96 -9.05
N ASP A 33 5.69 -7.04 -9.96
CA ASP A 33 5.23 -7.03 -11.35
C ASP A 33 3.71 -6.90 -11.49
N MET A 34 3.07 -6.25 -10.55
CA MET A 34 1.66 -5.92 -10.70
C MET A 34 1.50 -4.81 -11.74
N GLU A 35 0.34 -4.77 -12.39
CA GLU A 35 0.04 -3.80 -13.43
C GLU A 35 -1.11 -2.87 -13.04
N ASN A 36 -1.22 -1.75 -13.73
CA ASN A 36 -2.28 -0.77 -13.52
C ASN A 36 -2.41 -0.36 -12.05
N ILE A 37 -1.26 -0.07 -11.43
CA ILE A 37 -1.19 0.24 -10.01
C ILE A 37 -1.68 1.65 -9.75
N SER A 38 -2.60 1.79 -8.80
CA SER A 38 -3.08 3.09 -8.33
C SER A 38 -3.25 3.01 -6.82
N VAL A 39 -2.60 3.89 -6.09
CA VAL A 39 -2.63 3.88 -4.63
C VAL A 39 -3.12 5.24 -4.13
N VAL A 40 -4.13 5.22 -3.28
CA VAL A 40 -4.71 6.42 -2.70
C VAL A 40 -4.82 6.23 -1.20
N GLU A 41 -4.38 7.23 -0.45
CA GLU A 41 -4.58 7.24 1.00
C GLU A 41 -5.72 8.19 1.33
N LYS A 42 -6.65 7.72 2.14
CA LYS A 42 -7.77 8.52 2.57
C LYS A 42 -8.07 8.20 4.03
N ARG A 43 -7.85 9.18 4.91
CA ARG A 43 -7.96 9.00 6.35
C ARG A 43 -7.03 7.89 6.81
N ASP A 44 -7.57 6.84 7.41
CA ASP A 44 -6.78 5.74 7.95
C ASP A 44 -6.80 4.50 7.05
N THR A 45 -7.06 4.69 5.77
CA THR A 45 -7.16 3.59 4.82
C THR A 45 -6.32 3.88 3.58
N ILE A 46 -5.51 2.90 3.19
CA ILE A 46 -4.81 2.95 1.93
C ILE A 46 -5.54 2.03 0.96
N THR A 47 -6.02 2.59 -0.14
CA THR A 47 -6.68 1.83 -1.19
C THR A 47 -5.69 1.63 -2.33
N ALA A 48 -5.41 0.37 -2.65
CA ALA A 48 -4.51 0.02 -3.74
C ALA A 48 -5.28 -0.77 -4.79
N ALA A 49 -5.26 -0.28 -6.01
CA ALA A 49 -5.84 -0.98 -7.16
C ALA A 49 -4.70 -1.53 -8.00
N PHE A 50 -4.80 -2.78 -8.44
CA PHE A 50 -3.77 -3.40 -9.26
C PHE A 50 -4.29 -4.64 -9.97
N GLU A 51 -3.55 -5.07 -10.98
CA GLU A 51 -3.83 -6.31 -11.70
C GLU A 51 -2.72 -7.32 -11.43
N THR A 52 -3.11 -8.59 -11.36
CA THR A 52 -2.18 -9.69 -11.07
C THR A 52 -1.86 -10.52 -12.30
N SER A 53 -1.85 -9.89 -13.48
CA SER A 53 -1.73 -10.61 -14.76
C SER A 53 -0.41 -11.38 -14.92
N ALA A 54 0.64 -10.98 -14.19
CA ALA A 54 1.92 -11.68 -14.24
C ALA A 54 1.89 -13.03 -13.52
N TYR A 55 0.84 -13.33 -12.76
CA TYR A 55 0.76 -14.55 -11.96
C TYR A 55 -0.31 -15.47 -12.51
N ARG A 56 -0.04 -16.77 -12.41
CA ARG A 56 -1.04 -17.77 -12.80
C ARG A 56 -2.13 -17.82 -11.74
N GLY A 57 -3.34 -17.49 -12.14
CA GLY A 57 -4.47 -17.49 -11.23
C GLY A 57 -4.50 -16.24 -10.37
N ILE A 58 -5.66 -15.61 -10.35
CA ILE A 58 -5.86 -14.37 -9.63
C ILE A 58 -5.57 -14.51 -8.13
N TYR A 59 -5.96 -15.65 -7.53
CA TYR A 59 -5.78 -15.84 -6.09
C TYR A 59 -4.33 -15.99 -5.69
N ASN A 60 -3.50 -16.57 -6.55
CA ASN A 60 -2.07 -16.68 -6.29
C ASN A 60 -1.43 -15.29 -6.22
N GLY A 61 -1.74 -14.44 -7.20
CA GLY A 61 -1.22 -13.07 -7.22
C GLY A 61 -1.71 -12.25 -6.04
N ILE A 62 -2.98 -12.40 -5.67
CA ILE A 62 -3.54 -11.69 -4.51
C ILE A 62 -2.82 -12.12 -3.23
N GLY A 63 -2.61 -13.41 -3.05
CA GLY A 63 -1.92 -13.92 -1.85
C GLY A 63 -0.52 -13.39 -1.72
N ILE A 64 0.22 -13.34 -2.83
CA ILE A 64 1.57 -12.78 -2.84
C ILE A 64 1.55 -11.30 -2.48
N ALA A 65 0.63 -10.53 -3.07
CA ALA A 65 0.51 -9.11 -2.79
C ALA A 65 0.20 -8.86 -1.32
N ILE A 66 -0.77 -9.56 -0.76
CA ILE A 66 -1.17 -9.40 0.63
C ILE A 66 0.02 -9.67 1.55
N ARG A 67 0.73 -10.77 1.31
CA ARG A 67 1.86 -11.15 2.15
C ARG A 67 2.91 -10.05 2.22
N HIS A 68 3.20 -9.42 1.10
CA HIS A 68 4.22 -8.38 1.05
C HIS A 68 3.69 -7.04 1.59
N LEU A 69 2.43 -6.72 1.34
CA LEU A 69 1.86 -5.46 1.80
C LEU A 69 1.66 -5.42 3.31
N VAL A 70 1.22 -6.52 3.91
CA VAL A 70 1.01 -6.53 5.37
C VAL A 70 2.32 -6.55 6.15
N ALA A 71 3.45 -6.79 5.48
CA ALA A 71 4.77 -6.73 6.11
C ALA A 71 5.30 -5.30 6.22
N ILE A 72 4.68 -4.34 5.55
CA ILE A 72 5.11 -2.93 5.62
C ILE A 72 4.80 -2.37 7.00
N PRO A 73 5.80 -1.79 7.72
CA PRO A 73 5.55 -1.27 9.06
C PRO A 73 4.54 -0.13 9.06
N GLU A 74 3.76 -0.06 10.12
CA GLU A 74 2.83 1.04 10.38
C GLU A 74 1.79 1.24 9.28
N ILE A 75 1.44 0.17 8.58
CA ILE A 75 0.43 0.26 7.53
C ILE A 75 -0.96 0.35 8.19
N PRO A 76 -1.81 1.26 7.74
CA PRO A 76 -3.16 1.34 8.26
C PRO A 76 -4.05 0.27 7.62
N THR A 77 -5.36 0.42 7.73
CA THR A 77 -6.28 -0.48 7.03
C THR A 77 -5.99 -0.45 5.54
N LEU A 78 -5.88 -1.63 4.95
CA LEU A 78 -5.67 -1.79 3.51
C LEU A 78 -6.97 -2.17 2.83
N GLN A 79 -7.27 -1.50 1.73
CA GLN A 79 -8.36 -1.88 0.86
C GLN A 79 -7.77 -2.16 -0.51
N LEU A 80 -7.93 -3.40 -0.98
CA LEU A 80 -7.33 -3.84 -2.24
C LEU A 80 -8.43 -4.00 -3.29
N LEU A 81 -8.26 -3.32 -4.41
CA LEU A 81 -9.14 -3.46 -5.56
C LEU A 81 -8.39 -4.25 -6.62
N ILE A 82 -8.84 -5.47 -6.86
CA ILE A 82 -8.20 -6.34 -7.83
C ILE A 82 -8.87 -6.11 -9.17
N LEU A 83 -8.08 -5.74 -10.17
CA LEU A 83 -8.57 -5.38 -11.48
C LEU A 83 -8.35 -6.51 -12.47
N ASP A 84 -9.22 -6.58 -13.47
CA ASP A 84 -9.04 -7.43 -14.63
C ASP A 84 -9.44 -6.60 -15.86
N ASN A 85 -8.48 -6.39 -16.77
CA ASN A 85 -8.65 -5.49 -17.92
C ASN A 85 -9.11 -4.09 -17.46
N ALA A 86 -8.45 -3.60 -16.41
CA ALA A 86 -8.72 -2.29 -15.82
C ALA A 86 -10.10 -2.16 -15.18
N LEU A 87 -10.85 -3.25 -15.04
CA LEU A 87 -12.16 -3.23 -14.39
C LEU A 87 -12.10 -3.90 -13.02
N PRO A 88 -12.68 -3.30 -11.98
CA PRO A 88 -12.66 -3.91 -10.64
C PRO A 88 -13.40 -5.24 -10.63
N GLN A 89 -12.76 -6.28 -10.11
CA GLN A 89 -13.32 -7.61 -9.98
C GLN A 89 -13.53 -8.02 -8.55
N LEU A 90 -12.68 -7.56 -7.63
CA LEU A 90 -12.71 -8.02 -6.26
C LEU A 90 -12.22 -6.89 -5.36
N CYS A 91 -12.85 -6.74 -4.21
CA CYS A 91 -12.45 -5.78 -3.21
C CYS A 91 -12.19 -6.51 -1.90
N ILE A 92 -10.98 -6.35 -1.36
CA ILE A 92 -10.58 -7.00 -0.12
C ILE A 92 -10.20 -5.92 0.88
N THR A 93 -10.77 -5.95 2.07
CA THR A 93 -10.43 -5.02 3.13
C THR A 93 -9.74 -5.79 4.26
N ILE A 94 -8.55 -5.32 4.63
CA ILE A 94 -7.76 -5.91 5.71
C ILE A 94 -7.65 -4.86 6.81
N PRO A 95 -8.36 -5.03 7.94
CA PRO A 95 -8.31 -4.05 9.02
C PRO A 95 -6.93 -3.94 9.64
N ALA A 96 -6.61 -2.75 10.15
CA ALA A 96 -5.32 -2.49 10.78
C ALA A 96 -5.04 -3.47 11.93
N GLU A 97 -6.05 -3.86 12.67
CA GLU A 97 -5.88 -4.81 13.78
C GLU A 97 -5.37 -6.16 13.31
N LEU A 98 -5.88 -6.65 12.18
CA LEU A 98 -5.42 -7.91 11.61
C LEU A 98 -3.98 -7.80 11.12
N ILE A 99 -3.64 -6.67 10.52
CA ILE A 99 -2.28 -6.45 10.04
C ILE A 99 -1.30 -6.45 11.21
N GLN A 100 -1.66 -5.79 12.30
CA GLN A 100 -0.83 -5.75 13.49
C GLN A 100 -0.65 -7.13 14.11
N LYS A 101 -1.70 -7.93 14.13
CA LYS A 101 -1.60 -9.31 14.63
C LYS A 101 -0.64 -10.13 13.77
N TYR A 102 -0.74 -9.99 12.46
CA TYR A 102 0.15 -10.69 11.55
C TYR A 102 1.60 -10.30 11.81
N GLN A 103 1.87 -9.00 11.98
CA GLN A 103 3.22 -8.50 12.20
C GLN A 103 3.79 -8.93 13.54
N SER A 104 2.93 -9.14 14.53
CA SER A 104 3.37 -9.60 15.86
C SER A 104 3.52 -11.11 15.96
N GLY A 105 3.21 -11.83 14.89
CA GLY A 105 3.36 -13.29 14.88
C GLY A 105 2.14 -14.05 15.37
N GLU A 106 1.04 -13.37 15.51
CA GLU A 106 -0.23 -14.01 15.88
C GLU A 106 -1.06 -14.29 14.63
#